data_7b149cbd74f7fa1cfcba1141b47fd80e
#
_entry.id   7b149cbd74f7fa1cfcba1141b47fd80e
#
_cell.length_a   1.000
_cell.length_b   1.000
_cell.length_c   1.000
_cell.angle_alpha   90.00
_cell.angle_beta   90.00
_cell.angle_gamma   90.00
#
_symmetry.space_group_name_H-M   'P 1'
#
loop_
_entity.id
_entity.type
_entity.pdbx_description
1 polymer ?
#
loop_
_entity_poly.entity_id
_entity_poly.type
_entity_poly.pdbx_seq_one_letter_code
_entity_poly.pdbx_strand_id
1 'polypeptide(L)'
;LEDSVFARAPKVRSADAVGPAGANYYLVMPTDRGLEMRTWERGVEGETLACGTGAVAAAYVASAVLDVSLPVAVRVRSGLELTVGRDESGWWLQGEARPVFRGEAMSL
;
A
#
# COMPACT_ATOMS: atom_id res chain seq x y z
N LEU A 1 -7.37 -10.76 -4.15
CA LEU A 1 -7.88 -10.52 -2.79
C LEU A 1 -9.39 -10.32 -2.81
N GLU A 2 -10.07 -11.01 -1.92
CA GLU A 2 -11.52 -11.08 -1.91
C GLU A 2 -12.18 -9.84 -1.29
N ASP A 3 -13.29 -9.39 -1.91
CA ASP A 3 -14.07 -8.27 -1.40
C ASP A 3 -14.66 -8.55 -0.02
N SER A 4 -15.07 -9.79 0.26
CA SER A 4 -15.66 -10.17 1.54
C SER A 4 -14.69 -9.98 2.71
N VAL A 5 -13.41 -10.24 2.52
CA VAL A 5 -12.38 -10.00 3.55
C VAL A 5 -12.10 -8.53 3.69
N PHE A 6 -12.04 -7.80 2.58
CA PHE A 6 -11.80 -6.36 2.58
C PHE A 6 -12.97 -5.56 3.16
N ALA A 7 -14.17 -6.11 3.16
CA ALA A 7 -15.35 -5.48 3.75
C ALA A 7 -15.20 -5.18 5.26
N ARG A 8 -14.24 -5.80 5.92
CA ARG A 8 -13.94 -5.52 7.34
C ARG A 8 -13.17 -4.21 7.55
N ALA A 9 -12.62 -3.64 6.49
CA ALA A 9 -11.73 -2.49 6.59
C ALA A 9 -12.30 -1.30 7.38
N PRO A 10 -13.56 -0.84 7.17
CA PRO A 10 -14.09 0.28 7.93
C PRO A 10 -14.13 0.03 9.44
N LYS A 11 -14.47 -1.18 9.86
CA LYS A 11 -14.53 -1.54 11.29
C LYS A 11 -13.15 -1.60 11.92
N VAL A 12 -12.18 -2.18 11.22
CA VAL A 12 -10.80 -2.27 11.73
C VAL A 12 -10.19 -0.88 11.83
N ARG A 13 -10.39 -0.05 10.80
CA ARG A 13 -9.85 1.31 10.75
C ARG A 13 -10.28 2.15 11.96
N SER A 14 -11.50 1.97 12.46
CA SER A 14 -12.07 2.74 13.56
C SER A 14 -12.23 1.96 14.85
N ALA A 15 -11.68 0.76 14.95
CA ALA A 15 -11.77 -0.06 16.16
C ALA A 15 -11.06 0.61 17.35
N ASP A 16 -11.58 0.38 18.55
CA ASP A 16 -11.01 0.96 19.79
C ASP A 16 -9.55 0.58 19.99
N ALA A 17 -9.17 -0.63 19.57
CA ALA A 17 -7.81 -1.14 19.71
C ALA A 17 -6.75 -0.34 18.92
N VAL A 18 -7.15 0.37 17.86
CA VAL A 18 -6.23 1.18 17.06
C VAL A 18 -6.18 2.65 17.51
N GLY A 19 -6.99 3.01 18.53
CA GLY A 19 -7.00 4.34 19.14
C GLY A 19 -7.94 5.32 18.42
N PRO A 20 -8.12 6.54 19.00
CA PRO A 20 -9.10 7.51 18.49
C PRO A 20 -8.76 8.08 17.12
N ALA A 21 -7.48 8.13 16.75
CA ALA A 21 -7.07 8.56 15.41
C ALA A 21 -7.36 7.51 14.34
N GLY A 22 -7.60 6.26 14.74
CA GLY A 22 -7.78 5.15 13.81
C GLY A 22 -6.47 4.76 13.10
N ALA A 23 -6.60 3.96 12.06
CA ALA A 23 -5.47 3.49 11.28
C ALA A 23 -5.89 3.22 9.84
N ASN A 24 -4.92 3.17 8.93
CA ASN A 24 -5.12 2.57 7.62
C ASN A 24 -5.27 1.06 7.77
N TYR A 25 -5.98 0.44 6.84
CA TYR A 25 -6.13 -1.00 6.77
C TYR A 25 -5.54 -1.50 5.45
N TYR A 26 -4.60 -2.41 5.55
CA TYR A 26 -3.97 -3.04 4.39
C TYR A 26 -4.23 -4.53 4.42
N LEU A 27 -4.82 -5.04 3.33
CA LEU A 27 -4.95 -6.47 3.12
C LEU A 27 -3.86 -6.89 2.15
N VAL A 28 -3.00 -7.82 2.59
CA VAL A 28 -1.79 -8.21 1.86
C VAL A 28 -1.78 -9.72 1.68
N MET A 29 -1.45 -10.16 0.47
CA MET A 29 -1.35 -11.57 0.13
C MET A 29 -0.04 -11.84 -0.61
N PRO A 30 0.77 -12.83 -0.17
CA PRO A 30 1.92 -13.29 -0.94
C PRO A 30 1.46 -13.97 -2.23
N THR A 31 2.22 -13.75 -3.29
CA THR A 31 2.00 -14.37 -4.61
C THR A 31 3.33 -14.91 -5.14
N ASP A 32 3.30 -15.62 -6.26
CA ASP A 32 4.51 -16.14 -6.91
C ASP A 32 5.46 -15.02 -7.34
N ARG A 33 4.94 -13.79 -7.52
CA ARG A 33 5.70 -12.63 -8.01
C ARG A 33 6.03 -11.60 -6.95
N GLY A 34 5.55 -11.78 -5.72
CA GLY A 34 5.74 -10.82 -4.64
C GLY A 34 4.53 -10.71 -3.75
N LEU A 35 3.96 -9.52 -3.66
CA LEU A 35 2.79 -9.24 -2.83
C LEU A 35 1.69 -8.60 -3.66
N GLU A 36 0.45 -8.88 -3.26
CA GLU A 36 -0.73 -8.18 -3.74
C GLU A 36 -1.38 -7.49 -2.56
N MET A 37 -1.81 -6.22 -2.75
CA MET A 37 -2.29 -5.40 -1.65
C MET A 37 -3.54 -4.60 -2.02
N ARG A 38 -4.48 -4.52 -1.08
CA ARG A 38 -5.60 -3.58 -1.10
C ARG A 38 -5.53 -2.67 0.11
N THR A 39 -5.96 -1.44 -0.05
CA THR A 39 -5.79 -0.38 0.94
C THR A 39 -7.09 0.33 1.24
N TRP A 40 -7.42 0.45 2.54
CA TRP A 40 -8.46 1.35 3.04
C TRP A 40 -7.78 2.45 3.82
N GLU A 41 -7.83 3.68 3.31
CA GLU A 41 -7.09 4.79 3.91
C GLU A 41 -7.91 5.61 4.89
N ARG A 42 -7.30 5.85 6.05
CA ARG A 42 -7.79 6.82 7.02
C ARG A 42 -7.82 8.22 6.40
N GLY A 43 -8.91 8.95 6.64
CA GLY A 43 -9.12 10.28 6.07
C GLY A 43 -9.81 10.26 4.73
N VAL A 44 -9.53 9.26 3.89
CA VAL A 44 -10.26 9.01 2.65
C VAL A 44 -11.55 8.25 2.92
N GLU A 45 -11.52 7.34 3.89
CA GLU A 45 -12.63 6.46 4.28
C GLU A 45 -13.14 5.64 3.10
N GLY A 46 -12.21 5.09 2.34
CA GLY A 46 -12.49 4.27 1.18
C GLY A 46 -11.26 3.52 0.71
N GLU A 47 -11.48 2.60 -0.22
CA GLU A 47 -10.39 1.90 -0.89
C GLU A 47 -9.69 2.86 -1.85
N THR A 48 -8.34 2.92 -1.76
CA THR A 48 -7.51 3.69 -2.69
C THR A 48 -6.80 2.78 -3.67
N LEU A 49 -6.40 3.34 -4.81
CA LEU A 49 -5.75 2.57 -5.88
C LEU A 49 -4.30 2.21 -5.54
N ALA A 50 -3.65 2.99 -4.69
CA ALA A 50 -2.29 2.77 -4.24
C ALA A 50 -2.02 3.54 -2.96
N CYS A 51 -1.07 3.05 -2.16
CA CYS A 51 -0.57 3.74 -0.98
C CYS A 51 0.92 3.39 -0.82
N GLY A 52 1.80 4.36 -1.08
CA GLY A 52 3.24 4.15 -1.05
C GLY A 52 3.76 3.73 0.31
N THR A 53 3.35 4.45 1.37
CA THR A 53 3.75 4.10 2.74
C THR A 53 3.19 2.75 3.18
N GLY A 54 1.99 2.41 2.72
CA GLY A 54 1.39 1.10 2.95
C GLY A 54 2.15 -0.02 2.26
N ALA A 55 2.64 0.20 1.05
CA ALA A 55 3.46 -0.79 0.35
C ALA A 55 4.76 -1.07 1.11
N VAL A 56 5.41 -0.04 1.65
CA VAL A 56 6.61 -0.21 2.48
C VAL A 56 6.28 -0.98 3.77
N ALA A 57 5.19 -0.62 4.44
CA ALA A 57 4.74 -1.33 5.64
C ALA A 57 4.42 -2.80 5.35
N ALA A 58 3.74 -3.09 4.25
CA ALA A 58 3.43 -4.45 3.82
C ALA A 58 4.70 -5.26 3.57
N ALA A 59 5.67 -4.69 2.86
CA ALA A 59 6.95 -5.34 2.58
C ALA A 59 7.74 -5.60 3.87
N TYR A 60 7.74 -4.66 4.82
CA TYR A 60 8.38 -4.82 6.12
C TYR A 60 7.81 -6.02 6.87
N VAL A 61 6.49 -6.06 7.02
CA VAL A 61 5.82 -7.15 7.74
C VAL A 61 6.02 -8.49 7.02
N ALA A 62 5.86 -8.51 5.70
CA ALA A 62 6.03 -9.74 4.92
C ALA A 62 7.47 -10.29 5.01
N SER A 63 8.47 -9.42 5.00
CA SER A 63 9.86 -9.85 5.17
C SER A 63 10.15 -10.40 6.56
N ALA A 64 9.45 -9.86 7.57
CA ALA A 64 9.66 -10.27 8.97
C ALA A 64 8.91 -11.55 9.34
N VAL A 65 7.69 -11.75 8.84
CA VAL A 65 6.82 -12.86 9.29
C VAL A 65 6.44 -13.86 8.21
N LEU A 66 6.57 -13.52 6.93
CA LEU A 66 6.21 -14.39 5.82
C LEU A 66 7.42 -14.89 5.02
N ASP A 67 8.61 -14.58 5.47
CA ASP A 67 9.88 -14.99 4.84
C ASP A 67 10.02 -14.50 3.38
N VAL A 68 9.42 -13.36 3.07
CA VAL A 68 9.52 -12.75 1.75
C VAL A 68 10.85 -12.02 1.61
N SER A 69 11.56 -12.30 0.53
CA SER A 69 12.86 -11.68 0.25
C SER A 69 12.69 -10.28 -0.35
N LEU A 70 13.58 -9.37 0.03
CA LEU A 70 13.65 -8.03 -0.53
C LEU A 70 14.73 -7.94 -1.63
N PRO A 71 14.58 -7.10 -2.65
CA PRO A 71 13.42 -6.27 -2.92
C PRO A 71 12.20 -7.10 -3.36
N VAL A 72 11.01 -6.58 -3.09
CA VAL A 72 9.76 -7.26 -3.40
C VAL A 72 8.84 -6.37 -4.24
N ALA A 73 8.19 -6.96 -5.23
CA ALA A 73 7.16 -6.30 -6.01
C ALA A 73 5.84 -6.34 -5.25
N VAL A 74 5.16 -5.19 -5.18
CA VAL A 74 3.85 -5.05 -4.54
C VAL A 74 2.87 -4.58 -5.59
N ARG A 75 1.92 -5.45 -5.96
CA ARG A 75 0.84 -5.08 -6.87
C ARG A 75 -0.28 -4.43 -6.09
N VAL A 76 -0.61 -3.20 -6.47
CA VAL A 76 -1.67 -2.42 -5.85
C VAL A 76 -2.97 -2.51 -6.65
N ARG A 77 -4.06 -1.94 -6.12
CA ARG A 77 -5.41 -2.07 -6.71
C ARG A 77 -5.50 -1.57 -8.15
N SER A 78 -4.72 -0.56 -8.52
CA SER A 78 -4.68 -0.05 -9.90
C SER A 78 -4.10 -1.04 -10.92
N GLY A 79 -3.45 -2.11 -10.45
CA GLY A 79 -2.74 -3.08 -11.29
C GLY A 79 -1.27 -2.73 -11.50
N LEU A 80 -0.82 -1.56 -11.07
CA LEU A 80 0.59 -1.19 -11.11
C LEU A 80 1.38 -1.93 -10.05
N GLU A 81 2.67 -2.12 -10.31
CA GLU A 81 3.60 -2.69 -9.36
C GLU A 81 4.51 -1.61 -8.80
N LEU A 82 4.63 -1.62 -7.47
CA LEU A 82 5.64 -0.87 -6.75
C LEU A 82 6.72 -1.84 -6.31
N THR A 83 7.96 -1.41 -6.26
CA THR A 83 9.07 -2.23 -5.75
C THR A 83 9.56 -1.63 -4.45
N VAL A 84 9.67 -2.46 -3.42
CA VAL A 84 10.12 -2.05 -2.09
C VAL A 84 11.37 -2.84 -1.74
N GLY A 85 12.37 -2.13 -1.26
CA GLY A 85 13.61 -2.74 -0.82
C GLY A 85 14.20 -2.02 0.37
N ARG A 86 15.34 -2.52 0.81
CA ARG A 86 16.07 -1.96 1.92
C ARG A 86 17.57 -2.05 1.63
N ASP A 87 18.28 -0.97 1.91
CA ASP A 87 19.73 -0.91 1.81
C ASP A 87 20.32 -0.21 3.05
N GLU A 88 21.59 0.16 3.00
CA GLU A 88 22.29 0.83 4.10
C GLU A 88 21.67 2.17 4.49
N SER A 89 21.01 2.85 3.51
CA SER A 89 20.34 4.13 3.73
C SER A 89 18.94 3.98 4.35
N GLY A 90 18.40 2.76 4.39
CA GLY A 90 17.08 2.46 4.91
C GLY A 90 16.14 1.86 3.87
N TRP A 91 14.85 2.02 4.10
CA TRP A 91 13.81 1.54 3.20
C TRP A 91 13.65 2.46 2.00
N TRP A 92 13.40 1.88 0.84
CA TRP A 92 13.14 2.63 -0.39
C TRP A 92 11.94 2.06 -1.13
N LEU A 93 11.30 2.93 -1.91
CA LEU A 93 10.13 2.63 -2.73
C LEU A 93 10.39 3.12 -4.14
N GLN A 94 10.12 2.28 -5.13
CA GLN A 94 10.23 2.61 -6.53
C GLN A 94 8.91 2.33 -7.23
N GLY A 95 8.45 3.28 -8.04
CA GLY A 95 7.24 3.14 -8.83
C GLY A 95 7.40 3.81 -10.17
N GLU A 96 6.48 3.53 -11.07
CA GLU A 96 6.42 4.15 -12.38
C GLU A 96 6.00 5.63 -12.25
N ALA A 97 6.68 6.49 -13.01
CA ALA A 97 6.27 7.87 -13.19
C ALA A 97 6.13 8.13 -14.69
N ARG A 98 4.97 8.63 -15.10
CA ARG A 98 4.63 8.79 -16.51
C ARG A 98 3.96 10.15 -16.72
N PRO A 99 4.41 10.99 -17.68
CA PRO A 99 3.66 12.19 -18.04
C PRO A 99 2.28 11.81 -18.59
N VAL A 100 1.25 12.45 -18.04
CA VAL A 100 -0.14 12.24 -18.47
C VAL A 100 -0.61 13.39 -19.35
N PHE A 101 -0.17 14.60 -19.02
CA PHE A 101 -0.41 15.80 -19.84
C PHE A 101 0.64 16.85 -19.55
N ARG A 102 0.73 17.85 -20.43
CA ARG A 102 1.55 19.03 -20.24
C ARG A 102 0.66 20.27 -20.37
N GLY A 103 0.85 21.23 -19.49
CA GLY A 103 0.07 22.46 -19.51
C GLY A 103 0.79 23.57 -18.80
N GLU A 104 0.21 24.77 -18.86
CA GLU A 104 0.68 25.94 -18.14
C GLU A 104 -0.36 26.39 -17.13
N ALA A 105 0.10 26.73 -15.93
CA ALA A 105 -0.77 27.37 -14.94
C ALA A 105 -0.85 28.86 -15.25
N MET A 106 -2.05 29.40 -15.31
CA MET A 106 -2.27 30.83 -15.52
C MET A 106 -2.31 31.53 -14.16
N SER A 107 -1.71 32.72 -14.10
CA SER A 107 -1.82 33.55 -12.89
C SER A 107 -3.22 34.15 -12.79
N LEU A 108 -3.72 34.19 -11.58
CA LEU A 108 -5.03 34.78 -11.26
C LEU A 108 -4.95 36.32 -11.21
#